data_7653a542ccd8fba04204fdb05870d9bc
#
_entry.id   7653a542ccd8fba04204fdb05870d9bc
#
_cell.length_a   1.000
_cell.length_b   1.000
_cell.length_c   1.000
_cell.angle_alpha   90.00
_cell.angle_beta   90.00
_cell.angle_gamma   90.00
#
_symmetry.space_group_name_H-M   'P 1'
#
loop_
_entity.id
_entity.type
_entity.pdbx_description
1 polymer ?
#
loop_
_entity_poly.entity_id
_entity_poly.type
_entity_poly.pdbx_seq_one_letter_code
_entity_poly.pdbx_strand_id
1 'polypeptide(L)'
;MKIINTKKICKTLLKVFAIAFFAQAAYAEVTLKLGTTGRLGMPIGDAIDQALIPALAKASGGKMKIEPHYQKSLCAEQKCGEQANQGLIALWTSSTANYGNFGPELAIFDLPFIFKSLEDAKRISDEWLAERQCKLALENAGHICLSVY
;
A
#
# COMPACT_ATOMS: atom_id res chain seq x y z
N MET A 1 -8.05 59.98 -27.76
CA MET A 1 -8.52 58.59 -27.86
C MET A 1 -7.28 57.69 -27.93
N LYS A 2 -6.96 56.97 -26.81
CA LYS A 2 -5.77 56.12 -26.76
C LYS A 2 -6.08 54.79 -27.48
N ILE A 3 -5.39 54.54 -28.58
CA ILE A 3 -5.52 53.29 -29.33
C ILE A 3 -4.89 52.15 -28.47
N ILE A 4 -5.72 51.26 -27.97
CA ILE A 4 -5.28 50.11 -27.21
C ILE A 4 -4.55 49.15 -28.16
N ASN A 5 -3.28 48.87 -27.87
CA ASN A 5 -2.44 48.03 -28.71
C ASN A 5 -2.81 46.56 -28.55
N THR A 6 -3.73 46.09 -29.40
CA THR A 6 -4.28 44.72 -29.42
C THR A 6 -3.21 43.63 -29.50
N LYS A 7 -2.05 43.87 -30.13
CA LYS A 7 -0.92 42.92 -30.21
C LYS A 7 -0.25 42.67 -28.86
N LYS A 8 -0.18 43.69 -27.97
CA LYS A 8 0.37 43.52 -26.62
C LYS A 8 -0.59 42.69 -25.72
N ILE A 9 -1.89 42.96 -25.82
CA ILE A 9 -2.92 42.26 -25.07
C ILE A 9 -2.94 40.76 -25.45
N CYS A 10 -2.87 40.45 -26.74
CA CYS A 10 -2.86 39.06 -27.24
C CYS A 10 -1.63 38.29 -26.77
N LYS A 11 -0.43 38.91 -26.75
CA LYS A 11 0.79 38.26 -26.23
C LYS A 11 0.75 38.02 -24.73
N THR A 12 0.11 38.91 -23.96
CA THR A 12 -0.03 38.76 -22.50
C THR A 12 -1.04 37.66 -22.17
N LEU A 13 -2.19 37.63 -22.88
CA LEU A 13 -3.19 36.55 -22.73
C LEU A 13 -2.63 35.18 -23.09
N LEU A 14 -1.82 35.07 -24.14
CA LEU A 14 -1.19 33.82 -24.55
C LEU A 14 -0.21 33.30 -23.49
N LYS A 15 0.55 34.21 -22.84
CA LYS A 15 1.46 33.83 -21.74
C LYS A 15 0.70 33.35 -20.48
N VAL A 16 -0.39 34.03 -20.12
CA VAL A 16 -1.23 33.64 -18.96
C VAL A 16 -1.91 32.28 -19.22
N PHE A 17 -2.37 32.06 -20.46
CA PHE A 17 -2.98 30.77 -20.85
C PHE A 17 -1.96 29.62 -20.85
N ALA A 18 -0.73 29.85 -21.28
CA ALA A 18 0.34 28.85 -21.23
C ALA A 18 0.74 28.48 -19.79
N ILE A 19 0.78 29.44 -18.86
CA ILE A 19 1.09 29.20 -17.46
C ILE A 19 -0.04 28.41 -16.78
N ALA A 20 -1.31 28.70 -17.10
CA ALA A 20 -2.46 27.95 -16.57
C ALA A 20 -2.51 26.49 -17.06
N PHE A 21 -2.04 26.22 -18.29
CA PHE A 21 -2.01 24.88 -18.88
C PHE A 21 -0.91 23.99 -18.23
N PHE A 22 0.23 24.59 -17.85
CA PHE A 22 1.30 23.87 -17.15
C PHE A 22 0.97 23.55 -15.69
N ALA A 23 0.08 24.29 -15.05
CA ALA A 23 -0.33 24.05 -13.67
C ALA A 23 -1.23 22.81 -13.50
N GLN A 24 -1.85 22.30 -14.56
CA GLN A 24 -2.70 21.10 -14.52
C GLN A 24 -1.94 19.77 -14.71
N ALA A 25 -0.66 19.81 -15.08
CA ALA A 25 0.12 18.60 -15.38
C ALA A 25 0.67 17.86 -14.13
N ALA A 26 0.33 18.26 -12.90
CA ALA A 26 1.05 17.83 -11.70
C ALA A 26 0.31 16.84 -10.78
N TYR A 27 -0.83 16.30 -11.17
CA TYR A 27 -1.59 15.38 -10.31
C TYR A 27 -1.90 14.06 -11.01
N ALA A 28 -0.86 13.30 -11.35
CA ALA A 28 -1.07 11.87 -11.64
C ALA A 28 -1.40 11.17 -10.32
N GLU A 29 -2.66 10.75 -10.18
CA GLU A 29 -3.09 9.92 -9.08
C GLU A 29 -2.49 8.51 -9.25
N VAL A 30 -1.84 7.99 -8.22
CA VAL A 30 -1.27 6.64 -8.20
C VAL A 30 -2.27 5.69 -7.56
N THR A 31 -2.72 4.69 -8.30
CA THR A 31 -3.58 3.63 -7.78
C THR A 31 -2.74 2.41 -7.41
N LEU A 32 -2.79 2.02 -6.13
CA LEU A 32 -2.10 0.86 -5.58
C LEU A 32 -3.07 -0.31 -5.47
N LYS A 33 -2.89 -1.35 -6.29
CA LYS A 33 -3.66 -2.58 -6.16
C LYS A 33 -3.23 -3.34 -4.91
N LEU A 34 -4.22 -3.72 -4.08
CA LEU A 34 -4.02 -4.49 -2.86
C LEU A 34 -4.74 -5.83 -2.96
N GLY A 35 -3.98 -6.93 -2.91
CA GLY A 35 -4.53 -8.29 -2.84
C GLY A 35 -4.67 -8.77 -1.41
N THR A 36 -5.84 -9.30 -1.02
CA THR A 36 -6.07 -9.84 0.31
C THR A 36 -7.04 -11.04 0.30
N THR A 37 -6.84 -11.96 1.24
CA THR A 37 -7.83 -13.00 1.54
C THR A 37 -8.94 -12.51 2.46
N GLY A 38 -8.73 -11.38 3.13
CA GLY A 38 -9.73 -10.73 3.97
C GLY A 38 -11.00 -10.37 3.22
N ARG A 39 -12.08 -10.19 3.97
CA ARG A 39 -13.37 -9.71 3.46
C ARG A 39 -13.91 -8.63 4.38
N LEU A 40 -14.78 -7.78 3.88
CA LEU A 40 -15.52 -6.84 4.71
C LEU A 40 -16.35 -7.58 5.76
N GLY A 41 -16.46 -7.03 6.95
CA GLY A 41 -17.04 -7.68 8.13
C GLY A 41 -16.10 -8.66 8.84
N MET A 42 -14.84 -8.72 8.44
CA MET A 42 -13.77 -9.44 9.14
C MET A 42 -12.65 -8.46 9.51
N PRO A 43 -11.92 -8.69 10.63
CA PRO A 43 -10.97 -7.71 11.17
C PRO A 43 -9.99 -7.13 10.14
N ILE A 44 -9.39 -7.98 9.30
CA ILE A 44 -8.42 -7.52 8.30
C ILE A 44 -9.07 -6.72 7.17
N GLY A 45 -10.26 -7.13 6.70
CA GLY A 45 -10.99 -6.41 5.65
C GLY A 45 -11.44 -5.04 6.14
N ASP A 46 -11.96 -4.99 7.35
CA ASP A 46 -12.42 -3.74 7.97
C ASP A 46 -11.25 -2.81 8.29
N ALA A 47 -10.11 -3.34 8.73
CA ALA A 47 -8.90 -2.55 8.96
C ALA A 47 -8.38 -1.92 7.65
N ILE A 48 -8.43 -2.65 6.53
CA ILE A 48 -8.06 -2.10 5.22
C ILE A 48 -9.01 -0.98 4.83
N ASP A 49 -10.33 -1.22 4.90
CA ASP A 49 -11.34 -0.30 4.40
C ASP A 49 -11.49 0.94 5.29
N GLN A 50 -11.52 0.76 6.60
CA GLN A 50 -11.84 1.83 7.56
C GLN A 50 -10.59 2.56 8.09
N ALA A 51 -9.40 1.97 8.01
CA ALA A 51 -8.19 2.57 8.53
C ALA A 51 -7.13 2.81 7.45
N LEU A 52 -6.69 1.78 6.73
CA LEU A 52 -5.56 1.89 5.80
C LEU A 52 -5.87 2.82 4.62
N ILE A 53 -7.00 2.61 3.94
CA ILE A 53 -7.40 3.41 2.77
C ILE A 53 -7.52 4.90 3.10
N PRO A 54 -8.30 5.31 4.12
CA PRO A 54 -8.42 6.74 4.45
C PRO A 54 -7.13 7.33 5.00
N ALA A 55 -6.32 6.57 5.74
CA ALA A 55 -5.03 7.04 6.24
C ALA A 55 -4.05 7.34 5.10
N LEU A 56 -3.95 6.46 4.09
CA LEU A 56 -3.09 6.69 2.92
C LEU A 56 -3.59 7.88 2.10
N ALA A 57 -4.88 7.97 1.84
CA ALA A 57 -5.47 9.10 1.11
C ALA A 57 -5.15 10.43 1.81
N LYS A 58 -5.31 10.48 3.12
CA LYS A 58 -4.97 11.66 3.94
C LYS A 58 -3.47 11.97 3.90
N ALA A 59 -2.63 10.98 4.14
CA ALA A 59 -1.17 11.16 4.19
C ALA A 59 -0.58 11.60 2.84
N SER A 60 -1.14 11.11 1.74
CA SER A 60 -0.70 11.46 0.38
C SER A 60 -1.32 12.75 -0.17
N GLY A 61 -2.22 13.40 0.59
CA GLY A 61 -2.99 14.54 0.08
C GLY A 61 -3.88 14.16 -1.11
N GLY A 62 -4.41 12.95 -1.14
CA GLY A 62 -5.25 12.40 -2.20
C GLY A 62 -4.49 11.95 -3.46
N LYS A 63 -3.16 11.96 -3.44
CA LYS A 63 -2.33 11.55 -4.60
C LYS A 63 -2.21 10.04 -4.76
N MET A 64 -2.48 9.28 -3.70
CA MET A 64 -2.43 7.83 -3.70
C MET A 64 -3.77 7.26 -3.30
N LYS A 65 -4.22 6.24 -4.02
CA LYS A 65 -5.42 5.46 -3.72
C LYS A 65 -5.07 3.99 -3.61
N ILE A 66 -5.78 3.27 -2.74
CA ILE A 66 -5.75 1.81 -2.70
C ILE A 66 -6.98 1.29 -3.42
N GLU A 67 -6.77 0.35 -4.34
CA GLU A 67 -7.80 -0.48 -4.96
C GLU A 67 -7.77 -1.86 -4.30
N PRO A 68 -8.65 -2.14 -3.30
CA PRO A 68 -8.61 -3.40 -2.58
C PRO A 68 -9.33 -4.49 -3.35
N HIS A 69 -8.69 -5.64 -3.45
CA HIS A 69 -9.23 -6.88 -4.02
C HIS A 69 -9.37 -7.91 -2.90
N TYR A 70 -10.58 -8.01 -2.36
CA TYR A 70 -10.93 -8.91 -1.27
C TYR A 70 -11.13 -10.36 -1.73
N GLN A 71 -11.10 -11.30 -0.76
CA GLN A 71 -11.48 -12.70 -0.94
C GLN A 71 -10.73 -13.41 -2.07
N LYS A 72 -9.44 -13.14 -2.21
CA LYS A 72 -8.57 -13.72 -3.27
C LYS A 72 -9.01 -13.36 -4.69
N SER A 73 -9.80 -12.32 -4.88
CA SER A 73 -10.31 -11.93 -6.22
C SER A 73 -9.20 -11.51 -7.20
N LEU A 74 -8.06 -11.07 -6.69
CA LEU A 74 -6.90 -10.72 -7.51
C LEU A 74 -5.89 -11.87 -7.58
N CYS A 75 -5.55 -12.45 -6.43
CA CYS A 75 -4.56 -13.51 -6.30
C CYS A 75 -4.74 -14.29 -4.99
N ALA A 76 -4.32 -15.55 -4.95
CA ALA A 76 -4.10 -16.28 -3.71
C ALA A 76 -2.85 -15.74 -3.01
N GLU A 77 -2.76 -15.89 -1.68
CA GLU A 77 -1.71 -15.27 -0.85
C GLU A 77 -0.29 -15.42 -1.42
N GLN A 78 0.12 -16.65 -1.73
CA GLN A 78 1.44 -16.92 -2.29
C GLN A 78 1.65 -16.25 -3.65
N LYS A 79 0.63 -16.29 -4.51
CA LYS A 79 0.69 -15.66 -5.83
C LYS A 79 0.70 -14.14 -5.75
N CYS A 80 0.08 -13.56 -4.71
CA CYS A 80 0.18 -12.13 -4.47
C CYS A 80 1.62 -11.67 -4.24
N GLY A 81 2.39 -12.41 -3.43
CA GLY A 81 3.81 -12.10 -3.20
C GLY A 81 4.64 -12.18 -4.49
N GLU A 82 4.44 -13.22 -5.31
CA GLU A 82 5.10 -13.34 -6.61
C GLU A 82 4.73 -12.17 -7.55
N GLN A 83 3.45 -11.79 -7.60
CA GLN A 83 2.97 -10.67 -8.40
C GLN A 83 3.49 -9.31 -7.89
N ALA A 84 3.68 -9.17 -6.57
CA ALA A 84 4.30 -7.98 -6.00
C ALA A 84 5.75 -7.84 -6.47
N ASN A 85 6.53 -8.93 -6.47
CA ASN A 85 7.89 -8.95 -7.00
C ASN A 85 7.97 -8.63 -8.50
N GLN A 86 6.91 -8.94 -9.25
CA GLN A 86 6.79 -8.61 -10.67
C GLN A 86 6.26 -7.19 -10.91
N GLY A 87 5.90 -6.45 -9.86
CA GLY A 87 5.33 -5.11 -9.96
C GLY A 87 3.88 -5.06 -10.46
N LEU A 88 3.17 -6.20 -10.48
CA LEU A 88 1.79 -6.28 -10.94
C LEU A 88 0.78 -5.80 -9.88
N ILE A 89 1.14 -5.94 -8.62
CA ILE A 89 0.40 -5.40 -7.47
C ILE A 89 1.36 -4.62 -6.57
N ALA A 90 0.81 -3.68 -5.82
CA ALA A 90 1.62 -2.83 -4.94
C ALA A 90 1.59 -3.27 -3.48
N LEU A 91 0.47 -3.82 -3.04
CA LEU A 91 0.23 -4.18 -1.64
C LEU A 91 -0.43 -5.56 -1.57
N TRP A 92 -0.14 -6.30 -0.52
CA TRP A 92 -0.80 -7.56 -0.25
C TRP A 92 -0.74 -7.93 1.23
N THR A 93 -1.63 -8.82 1.65
CA THR A 93 -1.63 -9.38 3.01
C THR A 93 -1.42 -10.88 2.95
N SER A 94 -0.71 -11.42 3.91
CA SER A 94 -0.45 -12.85 4.03
C SER A 94 -0.38 -13.28 5.48
N SER A 95 -0.72 -14.55 5.74
CA SER A 95 -0.32 -15.21 6.97
C SER A 95 1.16 -15.56 6.94
N THR A 96 1.77 -15.69 8.12
CA THR A 96 3.17 -16.13 8.28
C THR A 96 3.39 -17.52 7.69
N ALA A 97 2.43 -18.43 7.82
CA ALA A 97 2.47 -19.76 7.22
C ALA A 97 2.63 -19.72 5.69
N ASN A 98 1.83 -18.89 5.01
CA ASN A 98 1.93 -18.73 3.57
C ASN A 98 3.18 -17.94 3.14
N TYR A 99 3.65 -17.04 4.00
CA TYR A 99 4.87 -16.28 3.77
C TYR A 99 6.14 -17.13 3.90
N GLY A 100 6.06 -18.26 4.61
CA GLY A 100 7.15 -19.23 4.76
C GLY A 100 7.72 -19.77 3.45
N ASN A 101 6.99 -19.62 2.32
CA ASN A 101 7.53 -19.93 0.99
C ASN A 101 8.66 -18.99 0.54
N PHE A 102 8.74 -17.81 1.13
CA PHE A 102 9.80 -16.83 0.89
C PHE A 102 10.95 -16.95 1.90
N GLY A 103 10.77 -17.75 2.96
CA GLY A 103 11.77 -18.05 3.97
C GLY A 103 11.18 -18.89 5.09
N PRO A 104 11.68 -20.11 5.32
CA PRO A 104 11.11 -21.03 6.32
C PRO A 104 11.14 -20.47 7.75
N GLU A 105 12.05 -19.55 8.03
CA GLU A 105 12.15 -18.86 9.33
C GLU A 105 10.88 -18.06 9.67
N LEU A 106 10.16 -17.61 8.64
CA LEU A 106 8.92 -16.84 8.83
C LEU A 106 7.76 -17.73 9.31
N ALA A 107 7.79 -19.03 9.01
CA ALA A 107 6.76 -19.98 9.43
C ALA A 107 6.94 -20.48 10.87
N ILE A 108 8.03 -20.15 11.55
CA ILE A 108 8.29 -20.63 12.93
C ILE A 108 7.18 -20.20 13.91
N PHE A 109 6.54 -19.07 13.61
CA PHE A 109 5.48 -18.48 14.46
C PHE A 109 4.14 -19.22 14.36
N ASP A 110 3.99 -20.07 13.37
CA ASP A 110 2.83 -20.94 13.20
C ASP A 110 3.00 -22.31 13.90
N LEU A 111 4.13 -22.53 14.58
CA LEU A 111 4.33 -23.75 15.35
C LEU A 111 3.34 -23.80 16.52
N PRO A 112 2.69 -24.94 16.74
CA PRO A 112 1.75 -25.09 17.83
C PRO A 112 2.47 -24.92 19.19
N PHE A 113 1.77 -24.31 20.14
CA PHE A 113 2.22 -24.12 21.52
C PHE A 113 3.48 -23.26 21.71
N ILE A 114 3.90 -22.50 20.70
CA ILE A 114 5.06 -21.59 20.83
C ILE A 114 4.78 -20.42 21.77
N PHE A 115 3.52 -19.99 21.84
CA PHE A 115 3.06 -18.94 22.74
C PHE A 115 2.20 -19.55 23.88
N LYS A 116 2.33 -18.98 25.07
CA LYS A 116 1.59 -19.45 26.27
C LYS A 116 0.15 -18.92 26.29
N SER A 117 -0.09 -17.76 25.74
CA SER A 117 -1.39 -17.09 25.64
C SER A 117 -1.43 -16.11 24.48
N LEU A 118 -2.60 -15.55 24.17
CA LEU A 118 -2.76 -14.48 23.19
C LEU A 118 -2.02 -13.22 23.64
N GLU A 119 -2.04 -12.91 24.94
CA GLU A 119 -1.34 -11.77 25.50
C GLU A 119 0.18 -11.91 25.36
N ASP A 120 0.70 -13.14 25.55
CA ASP A 120 2.11 -13.45 25.36
C ASP A 120 2.51 -13.30 23.89
N ALA A 121 1.69 -13.81 22.96
CA ALA A 121 1.90 -13.67 21.53
C ALA A 121 1.93 -12.17 21.12
N LYS A 122 0.96 -11.40 21.62
CA LYS A 122 0.90 -9.95 21.34
C LYS A 122 2.13 -9.22 21.89
N ARG A 123 2.49 -9.49 23.14
CA ARG A 123 3.67 -8.88 23.77
C ARG A 123 4.95 -9.16 22.99
N ILE A 124 5.17 -10.42 22.62
CA ILE A 124 6.36 -10.84 21.86
C ILE A 124 6.34 -10.22 20.47
N SER A 125 5.19 -10.13 19.82
CA SER A 125 5.05 -9.45 18.53
C SER A 125 5.45 -7.98 18.63
N ASP A 126 4.94 -7.27 19.63
CA ASP A 126 5.20 -5.84 19.81
C ASP A 126 6.67 -5.57 20.21
N GLU A 127 7.31 -6.45 21.00
CA GLU A 127 8.67 -6.23 21.51
C GLU A 127 9.76 -6.41 20.43
N TRP A 128 9.67 -7.47 19.61
CA TRP A 128 10.77 -7.76 18.66
C TRP A 128 10.36 -8.59 17.44
N LEU A 129 9.27 -9.35 17.54
CA LEU A 129 8.91 -10.33 16.51
C LEU A 129 8.50 -9.67 15.20
N ALA A 130 7.68 -8.62 15.27
CA ALA A 130 7.26 -7.88 14.11
C ALA A 130 8.46 -7.27 13.36
N GLU A 131 9.42 -6.69 14.08
CA GLU A 131 10.64 -6.15 13.49
C GLU A 131 11.44 -7.26 12.80
N ARG A 132 11.62 -8.42 13.46
CA ARG A 132 12.34 -9.56 12.91
C ARG A 132 11.66 -10.10 11.66
N GLN A 133 10.34 -10.26 11.67
CA GLN A 133 9.57 -10.70 10.50
C GLN A 133 9.70 -9.72 9.33
N CYS A 134 9.58 -8.43 9.58
CA CYS A 134 9.74 -7.41 8.55
C CYS A 134 11.16 -7.42 7.94
N LYS A 135 12.19 -7.63 8.76
CA LYS A 135 13.56 -7.76 8.30
C LYS A 135 13.74 -8.99 7.39
N LEU A 136 13.26 -10.14 7.82
CA LEU A 136 13.31 -11.38 7.03
C LEU A 136 12.52 -11.27 5.72
N ALA A 137 11.37 -10.59 5.72
CA ALA A 137 10.59 -10.33 4.52
C ALA A 137 11.39 -9.53 3.47
N LEU A 138 12.13 -8.54 3.92
CA LEU A 138 12.99 -7.73 3.05
C LEU A 138 14.20 -8.56 2.55
N GLU A 139 14.88 -9.27 3.44
CA GLU A 139 16.10 -10.03 3.12
C GLU A 139 15.81 -11.21 2.18
N ASN A 140 14.72 -11.95 2.41
CA ASN A 140 14.43 -13.18 1.69
C ASN A 140 13.57 -12.98 0.44
N ALA A 141 12.71 -11.96 0.43
CA ALA A 141 11.74 -11.76 -0.64
C ALA A 141 11.78 -10.37 -1.30
N GLY A 142 12.56 -9.43 -0.77
CA GLY A 142 12.57 -8.05 -1.24
C GLY A 142 11.28 -7.27 -0.91
N HIS A 143 10.43 -7.81 -0.02
CA HIS A 143 9.18 -7.19 0.36
C HIS A 143 9.37 -6.21 1.53
N ILE A 144 8.85 -5.00 1.37
CA ILE A 144 8.77 -4.03 2.47
C ILE A 144 7.55 -4.35 3.31
N CYS A 145 7.79 -4.78 4.55
CA CYS A 145 6.73 -5.02 5.52
C CYS A 145 6.22 -3.67 6.08
N LEU A 146 4.92 -3.47 6.05
CA LEU A 146 4.30 -2.25 6.58
C LEU A 146 3.76 -2.45 7.99
N SER A 147 3.29 -3.64 8.31
CA SER A 147 2.75 -3.99 9.63
C SER A 147 2.68 -5.52 9.78
N VAL A 148 2.76 -5.97 11.03
CA VAL A 148 2.40 -7.32 11.47
C VAL A 148 1.24 -7.18 12.46
N TYR A 149 0.25 -8.08 12.42
CA TYR A 149 -0.98 -8.02 13.23
C TYR A 149 -1.38 -9.41 13.74
#